data_ead721bcf43ce64485d4c1dfc799edfd
#
_entry.id   ead721bcf43ce64485d4c1dfc799edfd
#
_cell.length_a   1.000
_cell.length_b   1.000
_cell.length_c   1.000
_cell.angle_alpha   90.00
_cell.angle_beta   90.00
_cell.angle_gamma   90.00
#
_symmetry.space_group_name_H-M   'P 1'
#
loop_
_entity.id
_entity.type
_entity.pdbx_description
1 polymer ?
#
loop_
_entity_poly.entity_id
_entity_poly.type
_entity_poly.pdbx_seq_one_letter_code
_entity_poly.pdbx_strand_id
1 'polypeptide(L)'
;MPGYGGVVPRRIHDYVDPRRFVAGTVGLPGERTFYLQASDSRSVTSVALEKAQVAMLADRLERLLAQMEVPDSAGRDDNEPLSLPLEEEFRVGALGIAALPDDGSGDRILIEAHALGEEEAAEPGDDDLDSADTLRVSLTMDAAAAFARRAKALVAAGRPPCPFCLQPLDPGGHICPRANGYRRQP
;
A
#
# COMPACT_ATOMS: atom_id res chain seq x y z
N MET A 1 -9.71 -11.32 41.98
CA MET A 1 -10.18 -11.84 40.67
C MET A 1 -9.27 -11.27 39.60
N PRO A 2 -8.29 -12.01 39.03
CA PRO A 2 -7.54 -11.51 37.90
C PRO A 2 -8.46 -11.63 36.69
N GLY A 3 -8.67 -10.49 35.99
CA GLY A 3 -9.38 -10.44 34.72
C GLY A 3 -8.64 -11.26 33.67
N TYR A 4 -9.30 -12.24 33.11
CA TYR A 4 -8.86 -12.90 31.88
C TYR A 4 -8.91 -11.85 30.77
N GLY A 5 -7.77 -11.24 30.46
CA GLY A 5 -7.56 -10.58 29.15
C GLY A 5 -7.60 -11.69 28.12
N GLY A 6 -8.75 -11.87 27.48
CA GLY A 6 -8.86 -12.80 26.36
C GLY A 6 -7.94 -12.28 25.25
N VAL A 7 -6.87 -13.00 24.95
CA VAL A 7 -6.09 -12.79 23.74
C VAL A 7 -7.03 -12.99 22.56
N VAL A 8 -7.31 -11.93 21.81
CA VAL A 8 -8.09 -12.04 20.58
C VAL A 8 -7.18 -12.77 19.58
N PRO A 9 -7.58 -13.93 19.05
CA PRO A 9 -6.73 -14.68 18.14
C PRO A 9 -6.45 -13.83 16.89
N ARG A 10 -5.19 -13.80 16.46
CA ARG A 10 -4.74 -13.18 15.21
C ARG A 10 -5.61 -13.62 14.05
N ARG A 11 -6.00 -12.68 13.20
CA ARG A 11 -6.67 -12.97 11.95
C ARG A 11 -5.71 -12.79 10.78
N ILE A 12 -5.53 -13.87 10.00
CA ILE A 12 -4.76 -13.82 8.75
C ILE A 12 -5.74 -13.81 7.59
N HIS A 13 -5.72 -12.73 6.80
CA HIS A 13 -6.41 -12.63 5.52
C HIS A 13 -5.44 -13.05 4.43
N ASP A 14 -5.49 -14.31 4.02
CA ASP A 14 -4.53 -14.92 3.11
C ASP A 14 -5.08 -15.02 1.68
N TYR A 15 -4.33 -14.46 0.72
CA TYR A 15 -4.66 -14.41 -0.70
C TYR A 15 -3.51 -14.94 -1.54
N VAL A 16 -3.68 -16.10 -2.12
CA VAL A 16 -2.76 -16.67 -3.11
C VAL A 16 -3.34 -16.43 -4.50
N ASP A 17 -2.61 -15.67 -5.34
CA ASP A 17 -3.10 -15.22 -6.65
C ASP A 17 -4.50 -14.59 -6.57
N PRO A 18 -4.66 -13.52 -5.80
CA PRO A 18 -5.95 -12.87 -5.72
C PRO A 18 -6.41 -12.43 -7.11
N ARG A 19 -7.71 -12.47 -7.33
CA ARG A 19 -8.31 -11.94 -8.55
C ARG A 19 -7.91 -10.48 -8.79
N ARG A 20 -7.69 -9.74 -7.70
CA ARG A 20 -7.27 -8.34 -7.72
C ARG A 20 -6.51 -7.98 -6.46
N PHE A 21 -5.38 -7.31 -6.61
CA PHE A 21 -4.64 -6.67 -5.52
C PHE A 21 -4.19 -5.28 -5.96
N VAL A 22 -4.67 -4.26 -5.27
CA VAL A 22 -4.46 -2.86 -5.68
C VAL A 22 -4.22 -1.93 -4.50
N ALA A 23 -3.48 -0.86 -4.77
CA ALA A 23 -3.48 0.33 -3.94
C ALA A 23 -4.51 1.34 -4.48
N GLY A 24 -5.20 2.03 -3.58
CA GLY A 24 -6.17 3.07 -3.92
C GLY A 24 -6.28 4.13 -2.83
N THR A 25 -7.06 5.18 -3.09
CA THR A 25 -7.31 6.24 -2.11
C THR A 25 -8.78 6.62 -2.06
N VAL A 26 -9.20 7.08 -0.88
CA VAL A 26 -10.49 7.73 -0.66
C VAL A 26 -10.26 9.10 -0.04
N GLY A 27 -11.02 10.09 -0.48
CA GLY A 27 -10.92 11.47 -0.01
C GLY A 27 -10.28 12.43 -1.02
N LEU A 28 -10.32 13.71 -0.69
CA LEU A 28 -9.77 14.79 -1.52
C LEU A 28 -8.24 14.86 -1.40
N PRO A 29 -7.53 15.41 -2.40
CA PRO A 29 -6.10 15.66 -2.31
C PRO A 29 -5.73 16.45 -1.04
N GLY A 30 -4.90 15.87 -0.19
CA GLY A 30 -4.51 16.44 1.12
C GLY A 30 -5.21 15.80 2.31
N GLU A 31 -6.34 15.13 2.10
CA GLU A 31 -7.11 14.42 3.13
C GLU A 31 -7.38 12.95 2.73
N ARG A 32 -6.52 12.42 1.85
CA ARG A 32 -6.68 11.05 1.34
C ARG A 32 -6.24 10.02 2.35
N THR A 33 -7.09 9.02 2.55
CA THR A 33 -6.71 7.76 3.17
C THR A 33 -6.30 6.79 2.06
N PHE A 34 -5.15 6.15 2.23
CA PHE A 34 -4.64 5.14 1.32
C PHE A 34 -5.06 3.76 1.80
N TYR A 35 -5.33 2.87 0.87
CA TYR A 35 -5.74 1.50 1.14
C TYR A 35 -4.97 0.51 0.26
N LEU A 36 -4.65 -0.65 0.83
CA LEU A 36 -4.41 -1.87 0.08
C LEU A 36 -5.70 -2.68 0.08
N GLN A 37 -6.10 -3.18 -1.08
CA GLN A 37 -7.28 -4.01 -1.21
C GLN A 37 -6.95 -5.27 -2.00
N ALA A 38 -7.17 -6.42 -1.35
CA ALA A 38 -7.11 -7.74 -1.97
C ALA A 38 -8.52 -8.28 -2.15
N SER A 39 -8.79 -8.93 -3.27
CA SER A 39 -10.09 -9.56 -3.51
C SER A 39 -9.96 -10.83 -4.34
N ASP A 40 -10.80 -11.79 -4.02
CA ASP A 40 -11.06 -12.99 -4.79
C ASP A 40 -12.55 -13.11 -5.13
N SER A 41 -13.04 -14.33 -5.46
CA SER A 41 -14.45 -14.58 -5.73
C SER A 41 -15.34 -14.62 -4.48
N ARG A 42 -14.76 -14.62 -3.28
CA ARG A 42 -15.47 -14.86 -2.01
C ARG A 42 -15.37 -13.71 -1.03
N SER A 43 -14.25 -13.00 -1.06
CA SER A 43 -13.91 -11.98 -0.05
C SER A 43 -13.22 -10.78 -0.66
N VAL A 44 -13.35 -9.65 0.04
CA VAL A 44 -12.61 -8.42 -0.18
C VAL A 44 -12.07 -7.99 1.16
N THR A 45 -10.76 -7.78 1.24
CA THR A 45 -10.11 -7.26 2.44
C THR A 45 -9.44 -5.94 2.10
N SER A 46 -9.72 -4.92 2.89
CA SER A 46 -9.11 -3.59 2.74
C SER A 46 -8.43 -3.17 4.03
N VAL A 47 -7.19 -2.73 3.93
CA VAL A 47 -6.42 -2.24 5.06
C VAL A 47 -5.93 -0.82 4.78
N ALA A 48 -6.03 0.07 5.78
CA ALA A 48 -5.60 1.45 5.64
C ALA A 48 -4.12 1.61 5.97
N LEU A 49 -3.44 2.50 5.25
CA LEU A 49 -2.02 2.77 5.48
C LEU A 49 -1.66 4.22 5.10
N GLU A 50 -0.45 4.62 5.46
CA GLU A 50 0.05 5.95 5.14
C GLU A 50 0.62 6.03 3.71
N LYS A 51 0.57 7.21 3.11
CA LYS A 51 1.16 7.47 1.79
C LYS A 51 2.63 7.03 1.70
N ALA A 52 3.39 7.29 2.75
CA ALA A 52 4.81 6.90 2.83
C ALA A 52 5.00 5.38 2.79
N GLN A 53 4.09 4.61 3.40
CA GLN A 53 4.12 3.16 3.36
C GLN A 53 3.82 2.62 1.96
N VAL A 54 2.86 3.22 1.22
CA VAL A 54 2.60 2.86 -0.18
C VAL A 54 3.81 3.15 -1.06
N ALA A 55 4.45 4.32 -0.88
CA ALA A 55 5.64 4.68 -1.62
C ALA A 55 6.80 3.71 -1.37
N MET A 56 7.06 3.39 -0.10
CA MET A 56 8.10 2.45 0.28
C MET A 56 7.84 1.04 -0.27
N LEU A 57 6.58 0.57 -0.22
CA LEU A 57 6.18 -0.72 -0.78
C LEU A 57 6.45 -0.78 -2.28
N ALA A 58 6.04 0.26 -3.02
CA ALA A 58 6.25 0.35 -4.47
C ALA A 58 7.75 0.37 -4.83
N ASP A 59 8.56 1.17 -4.13
CA ASP A 59 10.01 1.27 -4.38
C ASP A 59 10.75 -0.04 -4.05
N ARG A 60 10.31 -0.76 -3.01
CA ARG A 60 10.90 -2.07 -2.67
C ARG A 60 10.55 -3.13 -3.70
N LEU A 61 9.29 -3.15 -4.15
CA LEU A 61 8.85 -4.07 -5.20
C LEU A 61 9.61 -3.84 -6.50
N GLU A 62 9.76 -2.59 -6.97
CA GLU A 62 10.55 -2.29 -8.16
C GLU A 62 11.97 -2.81 -8.07
N ARG A 63 12.64 -2.55 -6.95
CA ARG A 63 14.02 -3.04 -6.77
C ARG A 63 14.11 -4.55 -6.80
N LEU A 64 13.15 -5.24 -6.17
CA LEU A 64 13.12 -6.70 -6.15
C LEU A 64 12.85 -7.27 -7.55
N LEU A 65 11.86 -6.72 -8.26
CA LEU A 65 11.52 -7.12 -9.62
C LEU A 65 12.67 -6.85 -10.60
N ALA A 66 13.38 -5.74 -10.46
CA ALA A 66 14.56 -5.44 -11.25
C ALA A 66 15.71 -6.44 -11.02
N GLN A 67 15.92 -6.88 -9.78
CA GLN A 67 16.90 -7.93 -9.45
C GLN A 67 16.53 -9.30 -10.07
N MET A 68 15.25 -9.54 -10.28
CA MET A 68 14.70 -10.74 -10.90
C MET A 68 14.51 -10.60 -12.42
N GLU A 69 15.00 -9.50 -13.00
CA GLU A 69 14.92 -9.18 -14.43
C GLU A 69 13.49 -9.14 -14.98
N VAL A 70 12.50 -8.82 -14.13
CA VAL A 70 11.11 -8.68 -14.55
C VAL A 70 10.94 -7.32 -15.25
N PRO A 71 10.39 -7.28 -16.48
CA PRO A 71 10.18 -6.02 -17.19
C PRO A 71 9.20 -5.09 -16.46
N ASP A 72 9.45 -3.79 -16.43
CA ASP A 72 8.55 -2.79 -15.84
C ASP A 72 7.14 -2.81 -16.48
N SER A 73 7.04 -3.26 -17.73
CA SER A 73 5.79 -3.40 -18.46
C SER A 73 5.06 -4.72 -18.22
N ALA A 74 5.61 -5.62 -17.37
CA ALA A 74 5.00 -6.91 -17.07
C ALA A 74 3.64 -6.74 -16.37
N GLY A 75 2.74 -7.67 -16.64
CA GLY A 75 1.40 -7.69 -16.08
C GLY A 75 0.45 -6.65 -16.70
N ARG A 76 -0.83 -6.81 -16.39
CA ARG A 76 -1.89 -5.94 -16.91
C ARG A 76 -2.17 -4.80 -15.95
N ASP A 77 -2.23 -3.57 -16.45
CA ASP A 77 -2.61 -2.41 -15.67
C ASP A 77 -4.07 -2.49 -15.21
N ASP A 78 -4.29 -2.13 -13.97
CA ASP A 78 -5.61 -1.99 -13.34
C ASP A 78 -5.79 -0.54 -12.92
N ASN A 79 -6.71 0.17 -13.58
CA ASN A 79 -7.04 1.57 -13.29
C ASN A 79 -8.43 1.72 -12.64
N GLU A 80 -9.10 0.61 -12.34
CA GLU A 80 -10.40 0.62 -11.69
C GLU A 80 -10.31 1.14 -10.24
N PRO A 81 -11.34 1.83 -9.76
CA PRO A 81 -11.40 2.28 -8.37
C PRO A 81 -11.41 1.09 -7.40
N LEU A 82 -11.26 1.38 -6.10
CA LEU A 82 -11.44 0.37 -5.05
C LEU A 82 -12.86 -0.19 -5.11
N SER A 83 -13.00 -1.48 -4.82
CA SER A 83 -14.29 -2.13 -4.70
C SER A 83 -15.06 -1.62 -3.49
N LEU A 84 -16.38 -1.48 -3.64
CA LEU A 84 -17.27 -1.03 -2.57
C LEU A 84 -18.19 -2.20 -2.13
N PRO A 85 -18.66 -2.22 -0.86
CA PRO A 85 -18.35 -1.27 0.21
C PRO A 85 -16.87 -1.36 0.64
N LEU A 86 -16.28 -0.23 1.06
CA LEU A 86 -14.94 -0.18 1.59
C LEU A 86 -15.01 -0.27 3.12
N GLU A 87 -14.64 -1.41 3.65
CA GLU A 87 -14.54 -1.67 5.08
C GLU A 87 -13.07 -1.81 5.45
N GLU A 88 -12.62 -0.99 6.40
CA GLU A 88 -11.25 -1.05 6.93
C GLU A 88 -11.16 -2.16 7.96
N GLU A 89 -10.43 -3.24 7.68
CA GLU A 89 -10.19 -4.31 8.64
C GLU A 89 -9.24 -3.85 9.76
N PHE A 90 -8.15 -3.19 9.37
CA PHE A 90 -7.18 -2.61 10.29
C PHE A 90 -6.31 -1.55 9.61
N ARG A 91 -5.58 -0.80 10.44
CA ARG A 91 -4.55 0.13 9.99
C ARG A 91 -3.18 -0.54 10.04
N VAL A 92 -2.42 -0.40 8.97
CA VAL A 92 -1.11 -1.04 8.82
C VAL A 92 -0.05 -0.34 9.67
N GLY A 93 0.63 -1.11 10.52
CA GLY A 93 1.80 -0.67 11.27
C GLY A 93 3.10 -1.03 10.56
N ALA A 94 3.21 -2.25 10.05
CA ALA A 94 4.41 -2.75 9.39
C ALA A 94 4.10 -3.44 8.05
N LEU A 95 5.08 -3.44 7.14
CA LEU A 95 5.01 -4.09 5.84
C LEU A 95 6.21 -5.02 5.66
N GLY A 96 5.93 -6.27 5.27
CA GLY A 96 6.91 -7.27 4.86
C GLY A 96 6.83 -7.52 3.35
N ILE A 97 7.98 -7.79 2.72
CA ILE A 97 8.08 -8.26 1.34
C ILE A 97 9.14 -9.34 1.27
N ALA A 98 8.83 -10.44 0.63
CA ALA A 98 9.76 -11.52 0.36
C ALA A 98 9.59 -12.07 -1.05
N ALA A 99 10.67 -12.51 -1.66
CA ALA A 99 10.61 -13.35 -2.84
C ALA A 99 10.44 -14.80 -2.39
N LEU A 100 9.46 -15.48 -2.95
CA LEU A 100 9.25 -16.91 -2.75
C LEU A 100 9.81 -17.63 -3.98
N PRO A 101 10.74 -18.57 -3.78
CA PRO A 101 11.28 -19.36 -4.89
C PRO A 101 10.20 -20.25 -5.50
N ASP A 102 10.41 -20.61 -6.75
CA ASP A 102 9.52 -21.51 -7.49
C ASP A 102 9.41 -22.88 -6.78
N ASP A 103 8.19 -23.20 -6.39
CA ASP A 103 7.78 -24.50 -5.86
C ASP A 103 7.09 -25.40 -6.90
N GLY A 104 7.18 -25.02 -8.18
CA GLY A 104 6.46 -25.64 -9.31
C GLY A 104 5.33 -24.78 -9.88
N SER A 105 5.06 -23.61 -9.30
CA SER A 105 4.06 -22.63 -9.76
C SER A 105 4.67 -21.31 -10.25
N GLY A 106 5.99 -21.24 -10.33
CA GLY A 106 6.76 -20.03 -10.68
C GLY A 106 7.15 -19.20 -9.47
N ASP A 107 8.15 -18.35 -9.66
CA ASP A 107 8.58 -17.39 -8.64
C ASP A 107 7.44 -16.44 -8.25
N ARG A 108 7.35 -16.12 -6.97
CA ARG A 108 6.29 -15.28 -6.42
C ARG A 108 6.84 -14.19 -5.51
N ILE A 109 6.06 -13.14 -5.34
CA ILE A 109 6.29 -12.11 -4.33
C ILE A 109 5.25 -12.26 -3.22
N LEU A 110 5.73 -12.41 -1.99
CA LEU A 110 4.92 -12.33 -0.79
C LEU A 110 4.92 -10.88 -0.29
N ILE A 111 3.72 -10.35 -0.03
CA ILE A 111 3.51 -9.06 0.62
C ILE A 111 2.70 -9.32 1.88
N GLU A 112 3.17 -8.83 3.02
CA GLU A 112 2.45 -8.87 4.28
C GLU A 112 2.26 -7.47 4.84
N ALA A 113 1.03 -7.17 5.23
CA ALA A 113 0.66 -5.95 5.93
C ALA A 113 0.13 -6.34 7.31
N HIS A 114 0.87 -5.96 8.35
CA HIS A 114 0.55 -6.26 9.75
C HIS A 114 -0.17 -5.08 10.38
N ALA A 115 -1.19 -5.36 11.19
CA ALA A 115 -1.92 -4.33 11.91
C ALA A 115 -1.00 -3.53 12.83
N LEU A 116 -1.35 -2.27 13.06
CA LEU A 116 -0.68 -1.43 14.05
C LEU A 116 -0.90 -2.04 15.43
N GLY A 117 0.16 -2.50 16.07
CA GLY A 117 0.18 -3.11 17.40
C GLY A 117 1.36 -2.60 18.21
N GLU A 118 1.41 -2.93 19.50
CA GLU A 118 2.51 -2.57 20.40
C GLU A 118 3.73 -3.51 20.27
N GLU A 119 3.63 -4.57 19.47
CA GLU A 119 4.67 -5.59 19.33
C GLU A 119 5.46 -5.46 18.02
N GLU A 120 6.73 -5.91 18.05
CA GLU A 120 7.62 -5.93 16.90
C GLU A 120 6.99 -6.75 15.75
N ALA A 121 7.15 -6.26 14.52
CA ALA A 121 6.67 -6.98 13.35
C ALA A 121 7.34 -8.35 13.25
N ALA A 122 6.51 -9.40 13.14
CA ALA A 122 6.99 -10.75 12.92
C ALA A 122 7.75 -10.86 11.57
N GLU A 123 8.66 -11.81 11.47
CA GLU A 123 9.33 -12.15 10.19
C GLU A 123 8.27 -12.59 9.17
N PRO A 124 8.43 -12.25 7.86
CA PRO A 124 7.50 -12.68 6.82
C PRO A 124 7.35 -14.22 6.80
N GLY A 125 6.11 -14.69 6.89
CA GLY A 125 5.79 -16.12 6.94
C GLY A 125 5.70 -16.71 8.35
N ASP A 126 5.93 -15.92 9.39
CA ASP A 126 5.72 -16.37 10.78
C ASP A 126 4.22 -16.38 11.12
N ASP A 127 3.72 -17.54 11.52
CA ASP A 127 2.32 -17.76 11.88
C ASP A 127 2.11 -17.78 13.41
N ASP A 128 2.97 -17.07 14.17
CA ASP A 128 2.80 -16.96 15.62
C ASP A 128 1.43 -16.36 15.96
N LEU A 129 0.67 -17.08 16.78
CA LEU A 129 -0.70 -16.73 17.16
C LEU A 129 -0.81 -15.44 18.01
N ASP A 130 0.30 -15.00 18.60
CA ASP A 130 0.34 -13.80 19.42
C ASP A 130 0.68 -12.53 18.62
N SER A 131 0.90 -12.63 17.31
CA SER A 131 1.22 -11.50 16.45
C SER A 131 -0.04 -10.78 15.94
N ALA A 132 0.14 -9.56 15.39
CA ALA A 132 -0.94 -8.69 14.92
C ALA A 132 -1.72 -9.28 13.72
N ASP A 133 -2.98 -8.85 13.54
CA ASP A 133 -3.78 -9.15 12.35
C ASP A 133 -3.00 -8.84 11.06
N THR A 134 -3.10 -9.70 10.07
CA THR A 134 -2.27 -9.63 8.87
C THR A 134 -3.07 -9.82 7.60
N LEU A 135 -2.84 -8.96 6.62
CA LEU A 135 -3.17 -9.20 5.22
C LEU A 135 -1.93 -9.78 4.54
N ARG A 136 -2.02 -11.02 4.08
CA ARG A 136 -0.97 -11.75 3.37
C ARG A 136 -1.38 -11.95 1.93
N VAL A 137 -0.53 -11.55 0.99
CA VAL A 137 -0.82 -11.65 -0.44
C VAL A 137 0.39 -12.21 -1.17
N SER A 138 0.19 -13.32 -1.87
CA SER A 138 1.19 -13.92 -2.76
C SER A 138 0.83 -13.62 -4.21
N LEU A 139 1.71 -12.94 -4.94
CA LEU A 139 1.52 -12.47 -6.31
C LEU A 139 2.47 -13.16 -7.28
N THR A 140 2.02 -13.33 -8.52
CA THR A 140 2.96 -13.58 -9.63
C THR A 140 3.83 -12.35 -9.86
N MET A 141 4.99 -12.52 -10.53
CA MET A 141 5.88 -11.41 -10.89
C MET A 141 5.16 -10.34 -11.71
N ASP A 142 4.33 -10.75 -12.67
CA ASP A 142 3.54 -9.84 -13.51
C ASP A 142 2.54 -9.03 -12.70
N ALA A 143 1.84 -9.67 -11.78
CA ALA A 143 0.88 -8.99 -10.90
C ALA A 143 1.58 -8.01 -9.95
N ALA A 144 2.75 -8.37 -9.43
CA ALA A 144 3.56 -7.51 -8.58
C ALA A 144 4.08 -6.28 -9.35
N ALA A 145 4.50 -6.44 -10.62
CA ALA A 145 4.93 -5.34 -11.47
C ALA A 145 3.76 -4.37 -11.76
N ALA A 146 2.60 -4.89 -12.11
CA ALA A 146 1.41 -4.08 -12.34
C ALA A 146 0.98 -3.30 -11.07
N PHE A 147 1.02 -3.95 -9.91
CA PHE A 147 0.75 -3.31 -8.63
C PHE A 147 1.75 -2.18 -8.32
N ALA A 148 3.05 -2.43 -8.52
CA ALA A 148 4.10 -1.44 -8.25
C ALA A 148 3.90 -0.17 -9.10
N ARG A 149 3.62 -0.32 -10.41
CA ARG A 149 3.31 0.81 -11.30
C ARG A 149 2.11 1.61 -10.83
N ARG A 150 1.01 0.92 -10.50
CA ARG A 150 -0.20 1.57 -9.96
C ARG A 150 0.07 2.32 -8.67
N ALA A 151 0.76 1.70 -7.73
CA ALA A 151 1.10 2.31 -6.44
C ALA A 151 1.96 3.57 -6.62
N LYS A 152 2.96 3.55 -7.51
CA LYS A 152 3.76 4.74 -7.87
C LYS A 152 2.93 5.85 -8.49
N ALA A 153 2.09 5.53 -9.47
CA ALA A 153 1.21 6.50 -10.09
C ALA A 153 0.27 7.14 -9.05
N LEU A 154 -0.27 6.34 -8.13
CA LEU A 154 -1.15 6.79 -7.05
C LEU A 154 -0.43 7.77 -6.10
N VAL A 155 0.80 7.45 -5.71
CA VAL A 155 1.64 8.29 -4.85
C VAL A 155 2.02 9.59 -5.55
N ALA A 156 2.35 9.52 -6.85
CA ALA A 156 2.71 10.67 -7.69
C ALA A 156 1.50 11.58 -7.99
N ALA A 157 0.28 11.05 -8.00
CA ALA A 157 -0.96 11.82 -8.21
C ALA A 157 -1.34 12.72 -7.02
N GLY A 158 -0.34 13.19 -6.24
CA GLY A 158 -0.47 14.14 -5.17
C GLY A 158 -0.89 15.53 -5.66
N ARG A 159 -0.96 16.50 -4.72
CA ARG A 159 -1.18 17.91 -5.06
C ARG A 159 -0.09 18.41 -6.01
N PRO A 160 -0.45 19.10 -7.12
CA PRO A 160 0.57 19.63 -8.02
C PRO A 160 1.47 20.64 -7.27
N PRO A 161 2.76 20.74 -7.60
CA PRO A 161 3.62 21.73 -7.00
C PRO A 161 3.25 23.13 -7.50
N CYS A 162 3.33 24.09 -6.60
CA CYS A 162 3.21 25.51 -6.95
C CYS A 162 4.35 25.91 -7.90
N PRO A 163 4.05 26.55 -9.05
CA PRO A 163 5.09 26.94 -10.01
C PRO A 163 6.10 27.97 -9.47
N PHE A 164 5.76 28.64 -8.36
CA PHE A 164 6.63 29.69 -7.78
C PHE A 164 7.45 29.19 -6.58
N CYS A 165 6.86 28.43 -5.65
CA CYS A 165 7.54 28.01 -4.43
C CYS A 165 7.74 26.50 -4.33
N LEU A 166 7.23 25.72 -5.29
CA LEU A 166 7.30 24.26 -5.36
C LEU A 166 6.59 23.52 -4.21
N GLN A 167 5.92 24.23 -3.31
CA GLN A 167 5.09 23.61 -2.28
C GLN A 167 3.81 23.05 -2.89
N PRO A 168 3.24 21.97 -2.31
CA PRO A 168 1.99 21.39 -2.79
C PRO A 168 0.85 22.42 -2.80
N LEU A 169 0.12 22.50 -3.93
CA LEU A 169 -1.06 23.34 -4.08
C LEU A 169 -2.29 22.62 -3.53
N ASP A 170 -3.00 23.28 -2.60
CA ASP A 170 -4.33 22.82 -2.20
C ASP A 170 -5.35 23.11 -3.31
N PRO A 171 -6.50 22.39 -3.38
CA PRO A 171 -7.54 22.66 -4.37
C PRO A 171 -8.08 24.10 -4.33
N GLY A 172 -8.05 24.74 -3.17
CA GLY A 172 -8.39 26.15 -2.95
C GLY A 172 -7.23 27.12 -3.17
N GLY A 173 -6.06 26.62 -3.59
CA GLY A 173 -4.83 27.40 -3.68
C GLY A 173 -4.11 27.52 -2.34
N HIS A 174 -2.96 28.23 -2.33
CA HIS A 174 -2.25 28.57 -1.11
C HIS A 174 -1.70 30.00 -1.19
N ILE A 175 -1.45 30.59 -0.04
CA ILE A 175 -0.74 31.88 0.03
C ILE A 175 0.75 31.60 -0.26
N CYS A 176 1.13 31.81 -1.51
CA CYS A 176 2.51 31.55 -1.95
C CYS A 176 3.48 32.58 -1.38
N PRO A 177 4.51 32.18 -0.59
CA PRO A 177 5.49 33.15 -0.07
C PRO A 177 6.27 33.88 -1.17
N ARG A 178 6.34 33.27 -2.38
CA ARG A 178 7.04 33.87 -3.55
C ARG A 178 6.09 34.61 -4.49
N ALA A 179 4.78 34.39 -4.42
CA ALA A 179 3.79 35.10 -5.22
C ALA A 179 3.20 36.31 -4.49
N ASN A 180 3.33 36.40 -3.16
CA ASN A 180 2.98 37.62 -2.39
C ASN A 180 4.03 38.68 -2.60
N GLY A 181 3.91 39.31 -3.75
CA GLY A 181 4.34 40.62 -4.14
C GLY A 181 5.48 41.29 -3.35
N TYR A 182 6.72 41.03 -3.71
CA TYR A 182 7.68 42.11 -3.72
C TYR A 182 7.35 42.99 -4.94
N ARG A 183 6.36 43.86 -4.81
CA ARG A 183 6.34 45.07 -5.65
C ARG A 183 7.56 45.88 -5.24
N ARG A 184 8.64 45.81 -6.05
CA ARG A 184 9.62 46.92 -6.05
C ARG A 184 8.83 48.18 -6.35
N GLN A 185 8.72 49.05 -5.36
CA GLN A 185 8.35 50.42 -5.63
C GLN A 185 9.46 51.07 -6.47
N PRO A 186 9.13 51.95 -7.41
CA PRO A 186 10.07 52.61 -8.30
C PRO A 186 11.00 53.53 -7.56
#